data_843d11428a2d19ab5e72759df5c64976
#
_entry.id   843d11428a2d19ab5e72759df5c64976
#
_cell.length_a   1.000
_cell.length_b   1.000
_cell.length_c   1.000
_cell.angle_alpha   90.00
_cell.angle_beta   90.00
_cell.angle_gamma   90.00
#
_symmetry.space_group_name_H-M   'P 1'
#
loop_
_entity.id
_entity.type
_entity.pdbx_description
1 polymer ?
#
loop_
_entity_poly.entity_id
_entity_poly.type
_entity_poly.pdbx_seq_one_letter_code
_entity_poly.pdbx_strand_id
1 'polypeptide(L)'
;MSRLAAIISAVVICLIVSLGWLASHYHDNATEFKRQRDKVTGQLSLTKDTIADMQTRQRDVAALDAKYTKELSDAKKTINDLRRDVDSGAKRLRIAATCPGVPKATSSTGVDDAGAPELTPDARRNYFDHRDGIATADKMIRGMQDYIKEQCLK
;
A
#
# COMPACT_ATOMS: atom_id res chain seq x y z
N MET A 1 -79.23 30.40 33.31
CA MET A 1 -78.48 29.11 33.20
C MET A 1 -77.66 29.08 31.90
N SER A 2 -78.04 29.72 30.82
CA SER A 2 -77.35 29.65 29.55
C SER A 2 -75.92 30.28 29.49
N ARG A 3 -75.68 31.37 30.26
CA ARG A 3 -74.36 32.01 30.27
C ARG A 3 -73.29 31.22 31.03
N LEU A 4 -73.62 30.57 32.10
CA LEU A 4 -72.77 29.68 32.86
C LEU A 4 -72.38 28.42 32.02
N ALA A 5 -73.34 27.83 31.32
CA ALA A 5 -73.10 26.70 30.45
C ALA A 5 -72.15 27.07 29.26
N ALA A 6 -72.31 28.25 28.71
CA ALA A 6 -71.42 28.77 27.63
C ALA A 6 -69.97 29.00 28.10
N ILE A 7 -69.79 29.49 29.34
CA ILE A 7 -68.45 29.68 29.92
C ILE A 7 -67.74 28.33 30.18
N ILE A 8 -68.48 27.37 30.72
CA ILE A 8 -67.98 26.02 31.01
C ILE A 8 -67.56 25.34 29.67
N SER A 9 -68.38 25.42 28.63
CA SER A 9 -68.03 24.86 27.31
C SER A 9 -66.81 25.50 26.68
N ALA A 10 -66.67 26.78 26.82
CA ALA A 10 -65.47 27.52 26.30
C ALA A 10 -64.21 27.07 27.04
N VAL A 11 -64.24 26.94 28.33
CA VAL A 11 -63.08 26.45 29.13
C VAL A 11 -62.72 25.03 28.75
N VAL A 12 -63.67 24.12 28.59
CA VAL A 12 -63.42 22.73 28.18
C VAL A 12 -62.75 22.68 26.77
N ILE A 13 -63.26 23.47 25.85
CA ILE A 13 -62.67 23.55 24.50
C ILE A 13 -61.21 24.08 24.55
N CYS A 14 -60.95 25.12 25.33
CA CYS A 14 -59.59 25.64 25.52
C CYS A 14 -58.64 24.59 26.13
N LEU A 15 -59.11 23.77 27.10
CA LEU A 15 -58.33 22.71 27.67
C LEU A 15 -58.03 21.59 26.66
N ILE A 16 -59.00 21.19 25.86
CA ILE A 16 -58.82 20.17 24.83
C ILE A 16 -57.80 20.67 23.75
N VAL A 17 -57.91 21.90 23.33
CA VAL A 17 -56.97 22.48 22.34
C VAL A 17 -55.54 22.58 22.91
N SER A 18 -55.41 23.05 24.16
CA SER A 18 -54.10 23.16 24.80
C SER A 18 -53.45 21.81 25.04
N LEU A 19 -54.20 20.78 25.45
CA LEU A 19 -53.69 19.41 25.59
C LEU A 19 -53.33 18.79 24.24
N GLY A 20 -54.12 19.01 23.20
CA GLY A 20 -53.84 18.54 21.86
C GLY A 20 -52.56 19.16 21.31
N TRP A 21 -52.36 20.49 21.48
CA TRP A 21 -51.12 21.19 21.08
C TRP A 21 -49.92 20.69 21.86
N LEU A 22 -50.03 20.48 23.15
CA LEU A 22 -48.96 19.95 24.00
C LEU A 22 -48.56 18.52 23.58
N ALA A 23 -49.54 17.65 23.33
CA ALA A 23 -49.30 16.29 22.87
C ALA A 23 -48.60 16.24 21.51
N SER A 24 -49.03 17.10 20.58
CA SER A 24 -48.37 17.25 19.27
C SER A 24 -46.90 17.70 19.43
N HIS A 25 -46.68 18.73 20.26
CA HIS A 25 -45.32 19.26 20.51
C HIS A 25 -44.39 18.19 21.13
N TYR A 26 -44.86 17.41 22.05
CA TYR A 26 -44.05 16.31 22.61
C TYR A 26 -43.82 15.18 21.61
N HIS A 27 -44.79 14.88 20.77
CA HIS A 27 -44.66 13.86 19.74
C HIS A 27 -43.63 14.27 18.69
N ASP A 28 -43.64 15.52 18.20
CA ASP A 28 -42.71 16.05 17.23
C ASP A 28 -41.27 16.07 17.79
N ASN A 29 -41.09 16.50 19.04
CA ASN A 29 -39.79 16.44 19.70
C ASN A 29 -39.30 14.98 19.83
N ALA A 30 -40.13 14.05 20.22
CA ALA A 30 -39.76 12.64 20.39
C ALA A 30 -39.35 12.00 19.05
N THR A 31 -40.02 12.34 17.94
CA THR A 31 -39.70 11.86 16.61
C THR A 31 -38.39 12.48 16.09
N GLU A 32 -38.13 13.77 16.34
CA GLU A 32 -36.89 14.43 15.97
C GLU A 32 -35.69 13.87 16.73
N PHE A 33 -35.81 13.63 18.03
CA PHE A 33 -34.77 12.97 18.81
C PHE A 33 -34.46 11.55 18.30
N LYS A 34 -35.48 10.76 17.93
CA LYS A 34 -35.25 9.45 17.30
C LYS A 34 -34.50 9.59 15.99
N ARG A 35 -34.89 10.51 15.12
CA ARG A 35 -34.26 10.77 13.83
C ARG A 35 -32.79 11.19 13.99
N GLN A 36 -32.50 12.08 14.96
CA GLN A 36 -31.13 12.52 15.25
C GLN A 36 -30.29 11.36 15.79
N ARG A 37 -30.81 10.57 16.71
CA ARG A 37 -30.13 9.38 17.24
C ARG A 37 -29.82 8.37 16.14
N ASP A 38 -30.79 8.06 15.29
CA ASP A 38 -30.62 7.10 14.21
C ASP A 38 -29.61 7.59 13.16
N LYS A 39 -29.61 8.90 12.87
CA LYS A 39 -28.58 9.54 12.01
C LYS A 39 -27.18 9.43 12.63
N VAL A 40 -27.02 9.76 13.90
CA VAL A 40 -25.73 9.67 14.59
C VAL A 40 -25.26 8.21 14.69
N THR A 41 -26.17 7.28 14.97
CA THR A 41 -25.86 5.85 15.01
C THR A 41 -25.40 5.34 13.64
N GLY A 42 -26.06 5.76 12.56
CA GLY A 42 -25.65 5.44 11.19
C GLY A 42 -24.27 6.01 10.84
N GLN A 43 -24.01 7.27 11.22
CA GLN A 43 -22.70 7.88 11.03
C GLN A 43 -21.59 7.16 11.84
N LEU A 44 -21.90 6.75 13.06
CA LEU A 44 -20.94 5.99 13.89
C LEU A 44 -20.63 4.62 13.28
N SER A 45 -21.63 3.92 12.73
CA SER A 45 -21.42 2.66 12.02
C SER A 45 -20.50 2.85 10.82
N LEU A 46 -20.79 3.81 9.94
CA LEU A 46 -19.96 4.13 8.78
C LEU A 46 -18.52 4.48 9.18
N THR A 47 -18.36 5.25 10.26
CA THR A 47 -17.04 5.61 10.77
C THR A 47 -16.27 4.39 11.26
N LYS A 48 -16.92 3.48 11.99
CA LYS A 48 -16.31 2.23 12.44
C LYS A 48 -15.88 1.34 11.27
N ASP A 49 -16.73 1.21 10.26
CA ASP A 49 -16.43 0.42 9.07
C ASP A 49 -15.25 1.03 8.30
N THR A 50 -15.21 2.36 8.17
CA THR A 50 -14.08 3.08 7.56
C THR A 50 -12.78 2.87 8.34
N ILE A 51 -12.81 2.94 9.68
CA ILE A 51 -11.62 2.70 10.51
C ILE A 51 -11.15 1.25 10.36
N ALA A 52 -12.05 0.28 10.34
CA ALA A 52 -11.71 -1.13 10.16
C ALA A 52 -11.06 -1.39 8.77
N ASP A 53 -11.61 -0.78 7.71
CA ASP A 53 -11.02 -0.85 6.36
C ASP A 53 -9.62 -0.21 6.33
N MET A 54 -9.47 0.99 6.90
CA MET A 54 -8.16 1.66 6.99
C MET A 54 -7.12 0.83 7.76
N GLN A 55 -7.51 0.21 8.86
CA GLN A 55 -6.60 -0.65 9.63
C GLN A 55 -6.20 -1.91 8.85
N THR A 56 -7.10 -2.46 8.06
CA THR A 56 -6.81 -3.60 7.19
C THR A 56 -5.83 -3.20 6.10
N ARG A 57 -6.10 -2.08 5.40
CA ARG A 57 -5.19 -1.52 4.38
C ARG A 57 -3.80 -1.20 4.93
N GLN A 58 -3.72 -0.62 6.13
CA GLN A 58 -2.43 -0.35 6.77
C GLN A 58 -1.63 -1.64 7.03
N ARG A 59 -2.29 -2.72 7.47
CA ARG A 59 -1.63 -4.02 7.67
C ARG A 59 -1.17 -4.64 6.36
N ASP A 60 -2.00 -4.57 5.33
CA ASP A 60 -1.67 -5.10 4.00
C ASP A 60 -0.47 -4.34 3.40
N VAL A 61 -0.47 -3.01 3.47
CA VAL A 61 0.65 -2.17 3.00
C VAL A 61 1.93 -2.45 3.79
N ALA A 62 1.84 -2.58 5.11
CA ALA A 62 3.00 -2.90 5.95
C ALA A 62 3.58 -4.30 5.63
N ALA A 63 2.72 -5.28 5.36
CA ALA A 63 3.15 -6.62 4.95
C ALA A 63 3.83 -6.61 3.58
N LEU A 64 3.29 -5.83 2.65
CA LEU A 64 3.85 -5.65 1.31
C LEU A 64 5.23 -4.97 1.37
N ASP A 65 5.36 -3.90 2.16
CA ASP A 65 6.63 -3.19 2.38
C ASP A 65 7.68 -4.11 2.99
N ALA A 66 7.33 -4.85 4.05
CA ALA A 66 8.23 -5.81 4.69
C ALA A 66 8.71 -6.88 3.71
N LYS A 67 7.83 -7.40 2.84
CA LYS A 67 8.16 -8.38 1.80
C LYS A 67 9.21 -7.83 0.85
N TYR A 68 8.94 -6.67 0.23
CA TYR A 68 9.83 -6.11 -0.79
C TYR A 68 11.14 -5.57 -0.21
N THR A 69 11.13 -5.02 0.99
CA THR A 69 12.33 -4.63 1.72
C THR A 69 13.24 -5.84 2.00
N LYS A 70 12.66 -6.96 2.44
CA LYS A 70 13.40 -8.20 2.63
C LYS A 70 13.97 -8.74 1.32
N GLU A 71 13.14 -8.85 0.27
CA GLU A 71 13.59 -9.33 -1.03
C GLU A 71 14.71 -8.46 -1.63
N LEU A 72 14.65 -7.13 -1.44
CA LEU A 72 15.70 -6.22 -1.87
C LEU A 72 16.98 -6.44 -1.07
N SER A 73 16.88 -6.61 0.25
CA SER A 73 18.02 -6.92 1.12
C SER A 73 18.70 -8.22 0.70
N ASP A 74 17.93 -9.28 0.44
CA ASP A 74 18.43 -10.58 0.01
C ASP A 74 19.11 -10.50 -1.38
N ALA A 75 18.51 -9.74 -2.31
CA ALA A 75 19.12 -9.49 -3.62
C ALA A 75 20.44 -8.74 -3.53
N LYS A 76 20.51 -7.69 -2.72
CA LYS A 76 21.75 -6.93 -2.48
C LYS A 76 22.83 -7.77 -1.81
N LYS A 77 22.45 -8.60 -0.86
CA LYS A 77 23.39 -9.57 -0.25
C LYS A 77 23.96 -10.50 -1.30
N THR A 78 23.13 -11.09 -2.15
CA THR A 78 23.58 -11.97 -3.25
C THR A 78 24.53 -11.25 -4.21
N ILE A 79 24.24 -10.00 -4.58
CA ILE A 79 25.10 -9.19 -5.45
C ILE A 79 26.46 -8.92 -4.78
N ASN A 80 26.46 -8.59 -3.48
CA ASN A 80 27.68 -8.36 -2.72
C ASN A 80 28.51 -9.62 -2.54
N ASP A 81 27.90 -10.78 -2.33
CA ASP A 81 28.57 -12.06 -2.26
C ASP A 81 29.21 -12.42 -3.60
N LEU A 82 28.48 -12.21 -4.72
CA LEU A 82 29.04 -12.41 -6.07
C LEU A 82 30.18 -11.44 -6.37
N ARG A 83 30.07 -10.17 -5.97
CA ARG A 83 31.13 -9.16 -6.11
C ARG A 83 32.41 -9.65 -5.41
N ARG A 84 32.27 -10.11 -4.16
CA ARG A 84 33.39 -10.63 -3.36
C ARG A 84 34.00 -11.89 -3.98
N ASP A 85 33.19 -12.82 -4.49
CA ASP A 85 33.66 -14.03 -5.16
C ASP A 85 34.45 -13.70 -6.45
N VAL A 86 34.03 -12.67 -7.20
CA VAL A 86 34.74 -12.20 -8.39
C VAL A 86 36.02 -11.44 -8.04
N ASP A 87 35.99 -10.61 -7.01
CA ASP A 87 37.16 -9.85 -6.55
C ASP A 87 38.25 -10.77 -5.97
N SER A 88 37.84 -11.87 -5.31
CA SER A 88 38.77 -12.89 -4.81
C SER A 88 39.28 -13.87 -5.89
N GLY A 89 38.74 -13.79 -7.12
CA GLY A 89 39.05 -14.72 -8.20
C GLY A 89 38.38 -16.11 -8.09
N ALA A 90 37.55 -16.33 -7.07
CA ALA A 90 36.80 -17.58 -6.90
C ALA A 90 35.78 -17.83 -8.02
N LYS A 91 35.28 -16.73 -8.60
CA LYS A 91 34.40 -16.77 -9.77
C LYS A 91 34.88 -15.77 -10.82
N ARG A 92 34.75 -16.14 -12.10
CA ARG A 92 35.07 -15.26 -13.23
C ARG A 92 33.80 -14.81 -13.93
N LEU A 93 33.70 -13.51 -14.23
CA LEU A 93 32.67 -12.97 -15.11
C LEU A 93 32.97 -13.36 -16.56
N ARG A 94 32.14 -14.22 -17.13
CA ARG A 94 32.21 -14.58 -18.55
C ARG A 94 31.38 -13.59 -19.35
N ILE A 95 32.03 -12.92 -20.29
CA ILE A 95 31.38 -12.08 -21.28
C ILE A 95 31.42 -12.82 -22.62
N ALA A 96 30.26 -12.88 -23.29
CA ALA A 96 30.20 -13.32 -24.66
C ALA A 96 30.75 -12.17 -25.54
N ALA A 97 32.06 -12.13 -25.72
CA ALA A 97 32.71 -11.20 -26.61
C ALA A 97 33.44 -11.98 -27.71
N THR A 98 33.25 -11.61 -28.95
CA THR A 98 34.02 -12.10 -30.11
C THR A 98 35.16 -11.13 -30.29
N CYS A 99 36.40 -11.56 -30.02
CA CYS A 99 37.56 -10.78 -30.41
C CYS A 99 37.74 -10.89 -31.92
N PRO A 100 37.84 -9.78 -32.69
CA PRO A 100 38.29 -9.84 -34.07
C PRO A 100 39.68 -10.46 -34.06
N GLY A 101 39.88 -11.47 -34.89
CA GLY A 101 41.04 -12.35 -34.87
C GLY A 101 42.37 -11.62 -34.75
N VAL A 102 43.08 -11.92 -33.68
CA VAL A 102 44.52 -11.62 -33.59
C VAL A 102 45.20 -12.52 -34.64
N PRO A 103 46.02 -11.99 -35.54
CA PRO A 103 46.80 -12.82 -36.49
C PRO A 103 47.58 -13.84 -35.66
N LYS A 104 47.50 -15.12 -36.06
CA LYS A 104 48.21 -16.25 -35.43
C LYS A 104 49.69 -15.91 -35.30
N ALA A 105 50.13 -15.53 -34.13
CA ALA A 105 51.54 -15.60 -33.78
C ALA A 105 51.85 -17.09 -33.58
N THR A 106 52.88 -17.53 -34.31
CA THR A 106 53.43 -18.87 -34.30
C THR A 106 53.59 -19.45 -32.92
N SER A 107 53.14 -20.71 -32.82
CA SER A 107 53.21 -21.57 -31.67
C SER A 107 54.45 -21.41 -30.78
N SER A 108 54.24 -21.11 -29.52
CA SER A 108 55.12 -21.59 -28.46
C SER A 108 54.26 -22.33 -27.40
N THR A 109 54.72 -23.53 -27.16
CA THR A 109 54.10 -24.51 -26.25
C THR A 109 53.87 -23.95 -24.86
N GLY A 110 52.64 -24.10 -24.39
CA GLY A 110 52.39 -24.26 -22.97
C GLY A 110 52.00 -23.00 -22.19
N VAL A 111 50.90 -22.36 -22.52
CA VAL A 111 50.07 -21.66 -21.52
C VAL A 111 48.61 -21.77 -21.93
N ASP A 112 47.90 -22.67 -21.32
CA ASP A 112 46.51 -23.03 -21.66
C ASP A 112 45.47 -22.07 -21.09
N ASP A 113 45.85 -20.88 -20.59
CA ASP A 113 44.91 -19.91 -19.99
C ASP A 113 45.19 -18.43 -20.35
N ALA A 114 46.00 -18.19 -21.40
CA ALA A 114 46.36 -16.83 -21.80
C ALA A 114 45.41 -16.24 -22.86
N GLY A 115 44.11 -16.18 -22.64
CA GLY A 115 43.26 -15.67 -23.71
C GLY A 115 41.80 -15.38 -23.44
N ALA A 116 41.32 -15.63 -22.26
CA ALA A 116 39.95 -15.17 -21.93
C ALA A 116 40.01 -13.67 -21.58
N PRO A 117 39.33 -12.78 -22.32
CA PRO A 117 39.35 -11.35 -22.01
C PRO A 117 38.75 -11.15 -20.60
N GLU A 118 39.57 -10.64 -19.69
CA GLU A 118 39.11 -10.23 -18.35
C GLU A 118 38.60 -8.79 -18.39
N LEU A 119 37.51 -8.55 -17.68
CA LEU A 119 37.00 -7.20 -17.43
C LEU A 119 38.02 -6.39 -16.62
N THR A 120 38.24 -5.15 -17.04
CA THR A 120 38.99 -4.19 -16.21
C THR A 120 38.31 -4.03 -14.84
N PRO A 121 39.07 -3.66 -13.79
CA PRO A 121 38.50 -3.45 -12.45
C PRO A 121 37.35 -2.43 -12.47
N ASP A 122 37.42 -1.39 -13.29
CA ASP A 122 36.36 -0.38 -13.41
C ASP A 122 35.12 -0.95 -14.11
N ALA A 123 35.28 -1.75 -15.14
CA ALA A 123 34.17 -2.41 -15.82
C ALA A 123 33.45 -3.43 -14.89
N ARG A 124 34.20 -4.15 -14.05
CA ARG A 124 33.61 -5.03 -13.00
C ARG A 124 32.81 -4.24 -12.00
N ARG A 125 33.34 -3.10 -11.53
CA ARG A 125 32.62 -2.22 -10.59
C ARG A 125 31.32 -1.71 -11.20
N ASN A 126 31.38 -1.16 -12.38
CA ASN A 126 30.20 -0.65 -13.08
C ASN A 126 29.16 -1.74 -13.34
N TYR A 127 29.59 -2.96 -13.69
CA TYR A 127 28.67 -4.10 -13.85
C TYR A 127 27.87 -4.37 -12.57
N PHE A 128 28.51 -4.44 -11.41
CA PHE A 128 27.83 -4.69 -10.15
C PHE A 128 26.96 -3.52 -9.70
N ASP A 129 27.37 -2.28 -9.96
CA ASP A 129 26.57 -1.09 -9.64
C ASP A 129 25.30 -1.03 -10.52
N HIS A 130 25.40 -1.36 -11.81
CA HIS A 130 24.23 -1.50 -12.67
C HIS A 130 23.31 -2.64 -12.21
N ARG A 131 23.88 -3.77 -11.82
CA ARG A 131 23.10 -4.91 -11.35
C ARG A 131 22.33 -4.59 -10.05
N ASP A 132 22.92 -3.85 -9.14
CA ASP A 132 22.28 -3.37 -7.92
C ASP A 132 21.14 -2.38 -8.25
N GLY A 133 21.38 -1.45 -9.19
CA GLY A 133 20.36 -0.54 -9.69
C GLY A 133 19.17 -1.25 -10.33
N ILE A 134 19.42 -2.26 -11.17
CA ILE A 134 18.38 -3.07 -11.81
C ILE A 134 17.59 -3.85 -10.76
N ALA A 135 18.25 -4.49 -9.78
CA ALA A 135 17.56 -5.21 -8.72
C ALA A 135 16.66 -4.30 -7.87
N THR A 136 17.15 -3.08 -7.58
CA THR A 136 16.37 -2.06 -6.86
C THR A 136 15.14 -1.63 -7.66
N ALA A 137 15.32 -1.31 -8.95
CA ALA A 137 14.22 -0.89 -9.82
C ALA A 137 13.17 -2.01 -10.01
N ASP A 138 13.59 -3.27 -10.20
CA ASP A 138 12.67 -4.42 -10.31
C ASP A 138 11.80 -4.56 -9.07
N LYS A 139 12.38 -4.46 -7.86
CA LYS A 139 11.62 -4.58 -6.62
C LYS A 139 10.67 -3.40 -6.40
N MET A 140 11.09 -2.19 -6.74
CA MET A 140 10.21 -1.01 -6.68
C MET A 140 9.03 -1.13 -7.64
N ILE A 141 9.27 -1.55 -8.89
CA ILE A 141 8.21 -1.70 -9.90
C ILE A 141 7.22 -2.78 -9.47
N ARG A 142 7.69 -3.94 -9.04
CA ARG A 142 6.82 -5.04 -8.56
C ARG A 142 6.03 -4.63 -7.33
N GLY A 143 6.67 -3.95 -6.36
CA GLY A 143 5.99 -3.46 -5.17
C GLY A 143 4.86 -2.48 -5.51
N MET A 144 5.10 -1.54 -6.44
CA MET A 144 4.04 -0.64 -6.91
C MET A 144 2.93 -1.37 -7.68
N GLN A 145 3.27 -2.36 -8.51
CA GLN A 145 2.26 -3.16 -9.22
C GLN A 145 1.36 -3.94 -8.26
N ASP A 146 1.94 -4.57 -7.25
CA ASP A 146 1.17 -5.29 -6.23
C ASP A 146 0.35 -4.33 -5.38
N TYR A 147 0.91 -3.18 -5.00
CA TYR A 147 0.15 -2.13 -4.31
C TYR A 147 -1.08 -1.67 -5.12
N ILE A 148 -0.91 -1.39 -6.40
CA ILE A 148 -2.04 -0.99 -7.27
C ILE A 148 -3.09 -2.08 -7.34
N LYS A 149 -2.69 -3.35 -7.52
CA LYS A 149 -3.62 -4.48 -7.59
C LYS A 149 -4.37 -4.69 -6.28
N GLU A 150 -3.69 -4.60 -5.16
CA GLU A 150 -4.26 -4.94 -3.85
C GLU A 150 -5.02 -3.79 -3.19
N GLN A 151 -4.64 -2.53 -3.48
CA GLN A 151 -5.22 -1.37 -2.82
C GLN A 151 -6.11 -0.50 -3.72
N CYS A 152 -5.87 -0.50 -5.05
CA CYS A 152 -6.57 0.40 -5.96
C CYS A 152 -7.59 -0.31 -6.87
N LEU A 153 -7.39 -1.61 -7.17
CA LEU A 153 -8.23 -2.36 -8.10
C LEU A 153 -9.18 -3.36 -7.41
N LYS A 154 -9.27 -3.33 -6.09
CA LYS A 154 -10.25 -4.12 -5.31
C LYS A 154 -11.59 -3.44 -5.26
#